data_22f9749e8a0f040b226d74e8a9232979
#
_entry.id   22f9749e8a0f040b226d74e8a9232979
#
_cell.length_a   1.000
_cell.length_b   1.000
_cell.length_c   1.000
_cell.angle_alpha   90.00
_cell.angle_beta   90.00
_cell.angle_gamma   90.00
#
_symmetry.space_group_name_H-M   'P 1'
#
loop_
_entity.id
_entity.type
_entity.pdbx_description
1 polymer ?
#
loop_
_entity_poly.entity_id
_entity_poly.type
_entity_poly.pdbx_seq_one_letter_code
_entity_poly.pdbx_strand_id
1 'polypeptide(L)'
;MRGRNRLALLIVELAIVAILTLVNGLLAMSELAVVSARPARLKVLSAEGNKGAATALRLAEDPGKFLSSVQIGITLVGVLSGAFSGATLGTRLADTLIALGANPAIAAPVGVGIVVILITYLSLIIGELVPKQIALRDPERIAARVARQHDREQVRAAVA
;
A
#
# COMPACT_ATOMS: atom_id res chain seq x y z
N MET A 1 25.70 24.30 -7.25
CA MET A 1 24.26 24.18 -7.61
C MET A 1 23.81 22.76 -7.98
N ARG A 2 24.64 21.95 -8.67
CA ARG A 2 24.26 20.55 -9.09
C ARG A 2 23.98 19.58 -7.93
N GLY A 3 24.66 19.67 -6.80
CA GLY A 3 24.47 18.76 -5.66
C GLY A 3 23.11 18.92 -4.95
N ARG A 4 22.65 20.16 -4.79
CA ARG A 4 21.37 20.48 -4.12
C ARG A 4 20.15 19.96 -4.91
N ASN A 5 20.19 20.03 -6.22
CA ASN A 5 19.12 19.51 -7.06
C ASN A 5 19.08 17.97 -7.07
N ARG A 6 20.23 17.29 -7.01
CA ARG A 6 20.28 15.82 -6.92
C ARG A 6 19.71 15.31 -5.58
N LEU A 7 20.00 15.99 -4.47
CA LEU A 7 19.46 15.66 -3.16
C LEU A 7 17.93 15.87 -3.11
N ALA A 8 17.44 16.98 -3.65
CA ALA A 8 16.01 17.27 -3.72
C ALA A 8 15.25 16.21 -4.53
N LEU A 9 15.78 15.80 -5.69
CA LEU A 9 15.20 14.73 -6.50
C LEU A 9 15.15 13.38 -5.76
N LEU A 10 16.23 13.01 -5.06
CA LEU A 10 16.28 11.79 -4.27
C LEU A 10 15.24 11.79 -3.13
N ILE A 11 15.06 12.92 -2.46
CA ILE A 11 14.01 13.07 -1.43
C ILE A 11 12.62 12.87 -2.03
N VAL A 12 12.36 13.46 -3.19
CA VAL A 12 11.07 13.29 -3.90
C VAL A 12 10.84 11.84 -4.30
N GLU A 13 11.85 11.17 -4.85
CA GLU A 13 11.77 9.76 -5.23
C GLU A 13 11.46 8.86 -4.02
N LEU A 14 12.17 9.06 -2.91
CA LEU A 14 11.93 8.33 -1.66
C LEU A 14 10.54 8.65 -1.07
N ALA A 15 10.09 9.89 -1.16
CA ALA A 15 8.75 10.28 -0.70
C ALA A 15 7.65 9.58 -1.52
N ILE A 16 7.81 9.47 -2.83
CA ILE A 16 6.86 8.75 -3.69
C ILE A 16 6.79 7.27 -3.30
N VAL A 17 7.95 6.60 -3.14
CA VAL A 17 7.99 5.19 -2.71
C VAL A 17 7.35 5.02 -1.34
N ALA A 18 7.61 5.92 -0.39
CA ALA A 18 7.00 5.90 0.94
C ALA A 18 5.47 6.06 0.88
N ILE A 19 4.97 6.98 0.07
CA ILE A 19 3.52 7.17 -0.15
C ILE A 19 2.89 5.92 -0.75
N LEU A 20 3.49 5.33 -1.79
CA LEU A 20 3.01 4.08 -2.39
C LEU A 20 2.98 2.94 -1.36
N THR A 21 4.03 2.81 -0.53
CA THR A 21 4.09 1.81 0.54
C THR A 21 2.99 2.03 1.59
N LEU A 22 2.71 3.29 1.97
CA LEU A 22 1.62 3.62 2.91
C LEU A 22 0.25 3.30 2.31
N VAL A 23 0.01 3.64 1.05
CA VAL A 23 -1.24 3.29 0.35
C VAL A 23 -1.42 1.78 0.32
N ASN A 24 -0.37 1.03 -0.02
CA ASN A 24 -0.39 -0.43 0.01
C ASN A 24 -0.75 -0.97 1.40
N GLY A 25 -0.16 -0.38 2.44
CA GLY A 25 -0.43 -0.75 3.84
C GLY A 25 -1.88 -0.49 4.26
N LEU A 26 -2.47 0.61 3.83
CA LEU A 26 -3.87 0.90 4.10
C LEU A 26 -4.80 -0.09 3.39
N LEU A 27 -4.50 -0.46 2.15
CA LEU A 27 -5.25 -1.48 1.41
C LEU A 27 -5.14 -2.85 2.09
N ALA A 28 -3.92 -3.30 2.43
CA ALA A 28 -3.67 -4.58 3.09
C ALA A 28 -4.32 -4.65 4.49
N MET A 29 -4.30 -3.54 5.23
CA MET A 29 -4.97 -3.42 6.52
C MET A 29 -6.50 -3.52 6.37
N SER A 30 -7.08 -2.87 5.35
CA SER A 30 -8.52 -2.90 5.10
C SER A 30 -9.01 -4.28 4.68
N GLU A 31 -8.24 -4.97 3.83
CA GLU A 31 -8.50 -6.35 3.42
C GLU A 31 -8.63 -7.27 4.64
N LEU A 32 -7.59 -7.29 5.46
CA LEU A 32 -7.56 -8.21 6.61
C LEU A 32 -8.57 -7.82 7.70
N ALA A 33 -8.82 -6.54 7.90
CA ALA A 33 -9.81 -6.09 8.88
C ALA A 33 -11.22 -6.57 8.52
N VAL A 34 -11.63 -6.49 7.26
CA VAL A 34 -12.95 -6.95 6.81
C VAL A 34 -13.08 -8.47 6.94
N VAL A 35 -12.04 -9.22 6.54
CA VAL A 35 -12.06 -10.70 6.61
C VAL A 35 -12.02 -11.21 8.06
N SER A 36 -11.30 -10.53 8.95
CA SER A 36 -11.12 -10.96 10.33
C SER A 36 -12.18 -10.43 11.29
N ALA A 37 -13.00 -9.46 10.87
CA ALA A 37 -14.06 -8.89 11.69
C ALA A 37 -15.15 -9.92 11.98
N ARG A 38 -15.54 -10.01 13.26
CA ARG A 38 -16.59 -10.93 13.72
C ARG A 38 -17.97 -10.33 13.47
N PRO A 39 -18.86 -10.96 12.68
CA PRO A 39 -20.19 -10.41 12.39
C PRO A 39 -21.00 -10.11 13.64
N ALA A 40 -20.89 -10.96 14.68
CA ALA A 40 -21.60 -10.74 15.96
C ALA A 40 -21.19 -9.42 16.63
N ARG A 41 -19.90 -9.06 16.63
CA ARG A 41 -19.41 -7.79 17.20
C ARG A 41 -19.79 -6.60 16.32
N LEU A 42 -19.75 -6.75 15.01
CA LEU A 42 -20.21 -5.70 14.09
C LEU A 42 -21.72 -5.41 14.26
N LYS A 43 -22.53 -6.43 14.54
CA LYS A 43 -23.97 -6.26 14.86
C LYS A 43 -24.18 -5.42 16.13
N VAL A 44 -23.42 -5.68 17.19
CA VAL A 44 -23.48 -4.89 18.42
C VAL A 44 -23.10 -3.44 18.17
N LEU A 45 -21.96 -3.19 17.52
CA LEU A 45 -21.51 -1.84 17.17
C LEU A 45 -22.50 -1.10 16.26
N SER A 46 -23.17 -1.81 15.36
CA SER A 46 -24.21 -1.25 14.50
C SER A 46 -25.45 -0.86 15.28
N ALA A 47 -25.87 -1.68 16.27
CA ALA A 47 -26.99 -1.38 17.15
C ALA A 47 -26.71 -0.17 18.06
N GLU A 48 -25.45 0.08 18.40
CA GLU A 48 -24.98 1.27 19.12
C GLU A 48 -24.93 2.53 18.24
N GLY A 49 -25.40 2.46 16.98
CA GLY A 49 -25.47 3.59 16.05
C GLY A 49 -24.22 3.81 15.20
N ASN A 50 -23.26 2.88 15.18
CA ASN A 50 -22.09 2.98 14.33
C ASN A 50 -22.43 2.61 12.86
N LYS A 51 -22.68 3.62 12.03
CA LYS A 51 -23.02 3.45 10.60
C LYS A 51 -21.94 2.67 9.82
N GLY A 52 -20.66 2.86 10.17
CA GLY A 52 -19.57 2.13 9.53
C GLY A 52 -19.58 0.64 9.87
N ALA A 53 -20.02 0.27 11.07
CA ALA A 53 -20.19 -1.14 11.45
C ALA A 53 -21.31 -1.82 10.67
N ALA A 54 -22.40 -1.11 10.37
CA ALA A 54 -23.48 -1.64 9.52
C ALA A 54 -22.99 -1.91 8.09
N THR A 55 -22.19 -1.02 7.52
CA THR A 55 -21.59 -1.21 6.19
C THR A 55 -20.53 -2.32 6.22
N ALA A 56 -19.68 -2.36 7.25
CA ALA A 56 -18.69 -3.42 7.44
C ALA A 56 -19.33 -4.81 7.56
N LEU A 57 -20.48 -4.91 8.23
CA LEU A 57 -21.24 -6.15 8.34
C LEU A 57 -21.66 -6.66 6.96
N ARG A 58 -22.20 -5.79 6.11
CA ARG A 58 -22.58 -6.15 4.73
C ARG A 58 -21.37 -6.59 3.91
N LEU A 59 -20.22 -5.92 4.05
CA LEU A 59 -18.98 -6.31 3.38
C LEU A 59 -18.44 -7.65 3.89
N ALA A 60 -18.62 -7.96 5.17
CA ALA A 60 -18.20 -9.24 5.76
C ALA A 60 -19.12 -10.42 5.37
N GLU A 61 -20.40 -10.14 5.05
CA GLU A 61 -21.34 -11.15 4.57
C GLU A 61 -21.11 -11.54 3.09
N ASP A 62 -20.72 -10.58 2.23
CA ASP A 62 -20.32 -10.81 0.85
C ASP A 62 -19.02 -10.04 0.50
N PRO A 63 -17.85 -10.56 0.93
CA PRO A 63 -16.60 -9.86 0.79
C PRO A 63 -15.99 -9.93 -0.62
N GLY A 64 -16.49 -10.77 -1.51
CA GLY A 64 -15.84 -11.14 -2.78
C GLY A 64 -15.47 -9.93 -3.64
N LYS A 65 -16.42 -9.04 -3.92
CA LYS A 65 -16.19 -7.84 -4.74
C LYS A 65 -15.20 -6.87 -4.09
N PHE A 66 -15.32 -6.68 -2.78
CA PHE A 66 -14.42 -5.80 -2.02
C PHE A 66 -13.00 -6.34 -2.04
N LEU A 67 -12.81 -7.62 -1.71
CA LEU A 67 -11.49 -8.28 -1.70
C LEU A 67 -10.83 -8.23 -3.07
N SER A 68 -11.57 -8.55 -4.15
CA SER A 68 -11.03 -8.48 -5.51
C SER A 68 -10.55 -7.07 -5.87
N SER A 69 -11.32 -6.04 -5.52
CA SER A 69 -10.95 -4.64 -5.80
C SER A 69 -9.71 -4.22 -5.01
N VAL A 70 -9.65 -4.57 -3.73
CA VAL A 70 -8.49 -4.28 -2.87
C VAL A 70 -7.25 -5.03 -3.35
N GLN A 71 -7.39 -6.30 -3.74
CA GLN A 71 -6.28 -7.11 -4.24
C GLN A 71 -5.70 -6.53 -5.55
N ILE A 72 -6.56 -6.07 -6.46
CA ILE A 72 -6.11 -5.36 -7.67
C ILE A 72 -5.33 -4.10 -7.28
N GLY A 73 -5.84 -3.32 -6.31
CA GLY A 73 -5.16 -2.14 -5.79
C GLY A 73 -3.78 -2.43 -5.21
N ILE A 74 -3.67 -3.45 -4.36
CA ILE A 74 -2.39 -3.90 -3.77
C ILE A 74 -1.40 -4.28 -4.87
N THR A 75 -1.84 -5.09 -5.84
CA THR A 75 -0.98 -5.52 -6.95
C THR A 75 -0.53 -4.33 -7.79
N LEU A 76 -1.44 -3.43 -8.15
CA LEU A 76 -1.12 -2.24 -8.94
C LEU A 76 -0.11 -1.34 -8.24
N VAL A 77 -0.33 -1.04 -6.96
CA VAL A 77 0.58 -0.20 -6.17
C VAL A 77 1.95 -0.87 -6.03
N GLY A 78 1.99 -2.20 -5.82
CA GLY A 78 3.23 -2.96 -5.76
C GLY A 78 4.03 -2.90 -7.06
N VAL A 79 3.37 -3.11 -8.20
CA VAL A 79 4.00 -3.02 -9.53
C VAL A 79 4.51 -1.60 -9.81
N LEU A 80 3.70 -0.57 -9.52
CA LEU A 80 4.10 0.84 -9.68
C LEU A 80 5.30 1.19 -8.81
N SER A 81 5.30 0.75 -7.55
CA SER A 81 6.42 0.99 -6.63
C SER A 81 7.71 0.35 -7.12
N GLY A 82 7.65 -0.92 -7.55
CA GLY A 82 8.79 -1.64 -8.10
C GLY A 82 9.34 -1.02 -9.40
N ALA A 83 8.45 -0.71 -10.34
CA ALA A 83 8.83 -0.08 -11.61
C ALA A 83 9.42 1.31 -11.41
N PHE A 84 8.79 2.15 -10.57
CA PHE A 84 9.27 3.49 -10.26
C PHE A 84 10.64 3.46 -9.57
N SER A 85 10.80 2.64 -8.53
CA SER A 85 12.07 2.55 -7.80
C SER A 85 13.20 1.98 -8.68
N GLY A 86 12.89 1.00 -9.53
CA GLY A 86 13.86 0.46 -10.49
C GLY A 86 14.34 1.52 -11.49
N ALA A 87 13.40 2.27 -12.07
CA ALA A 87 13.69 3.31 -13.05
C ALA A 87 14.43 4.54 -12.46
N THR A 88 14.28 4.83 -11.19
CA THR A 88 14.87 6.00 -10.53
C THR A 88 16.07 5.62 -9.64
N LEU A 89 15.83 5.01 -8.51
CA LEU A 89 16.86 4.63 -7.54
C LEU A 89 17.79 3.56 -8.10
N GLY A 90 17.26 2.62 -8.93
CA GLY A 90 18.04 1.57 -9.57
C GLY A 90 19.07 2.11 -10.55
N THR A 91 18.69 3.07 -11.38
CA THR A 91 19.62 3.73 -12.32
C THR A 91 20.68 4.54 -11.59
N ARG A 92 20.34 5.22 -10.49
CA ARG A 92 21.30 5.93 -9.64
C ARG A 92 22.34 4.99 -9.03
N LEU A 93 21.90 3.81 -8.56
CA LEU A 93 22.81 2.80 -8.03
C LEU A 93 23.73 2.29 -9.15
N ALA A 94 23.20 2.04 -10.35
CA ALA A 94 23.97 1.64 -11.51
C ALA A 94 25.07 2.67 -11.86
N ASP A 95 24.72 3.97 -11.91
CA ASP A 95 25.66 5.06 -12.16
C ASP A 95 26.77 5.11 -11.10
N THR A 96 26.41 4.86 -9.84
CA THR A 96 27.38 4.79 -8.73
C THR A 96 28.33 3.61 -8.89
N LEU A 97 27.84 2.43 -9.28
CA LEU A 97 28.65 1.24 -9.55
C LEU A 97 29.63 1.48 -10.71
N ILE A 98 29.17 2.15 -11.78
CA ILE A 98 30.02 2.52 -12.91
C ILE A 98 31.12 3.49 -12.47
N ALA A 99 30.79 4.49 -11.65
CA ALA A 99 31.77 5.43 -11.10
C ALA A 99 32.81 4.75 -10.20
N LEU A 100 32.49 3.62 -9.59
CA LEU A 100 33.40 2.77 -8.81
C LEU A 100 34.19 1.77 -9.69
N GLY A 101 34.04 1.80 -11.00
CA GLY A 101 34.80 0.97 -11.94
C GLY A 101 34.09 -0.30 -12.42
N ALA A 102 32.79 -0.47 -12.12
CA ALA A 102 32.03 -1.62 -12.60
C ALA A 102 31.77 -1.50 -14.12
N ASN A 103 31.74 -2.66 -14.81
CA ASN A 103 31.38 -2.71 -16.23
C ASN A 103 29.93 -2.21 -16.43
N PRO A 104 29.69 -1.21 -17.31
CA PRO A 104 28.35 -0.66 -17.54
C PRO A 104 27.30 -1.70 -17.93
N ALA A 105 27.69 -2.71 -18.71
CA ALA A 105 26.78 -3.78 -19.13
C ALA A 105 26.25 -4.62 -17.96
N ILE A 106 26.98 -4.70 -16.84
CA ILE A 106 26.60 -5.45 -15.64
C ILE A 106 26.00 -4.50 -14.58
N ALA A 107 26.52 -3.29 -14.47
CA ALA A 107 26.12 -2.32 -13.46
C ALA A 107 24.63 -1.94 -13.57
N ALA A 108 24.10 -1.79 -14.79
CA ALA A 108 22.71 -1.43 -15.02
C ALA A 108 21.72 -2.50 -14.50
N PRO A 109 21.77 -3.76 -14.94
CA PRO A 109 20.83 -4.78 -14.44
C PRO A 109 21.05 -5.09 -12.94
N VAL A 110 22.28 -5.04 -12.44
CA VAL A 110 22.57 -5.27 -11.03
C VAL A 110 22.03 -4.14 -10.15
N GLY A 111 22.24 -2.88 -10.53
CA GLY A 111 21.74 -1.72 -9.80
C GLY A 111 20.22 -1.72 -9.71
N VAL A 112 19.53 -1.95 -10.83
CA VAL A 112 18.07 -2.07 -10.86
C VAL A 112 17.60 -3.25 -10.05
N GLY A 113 18.20 -4.43 -10.22
CA GLY A 113 17.82 -5.66 -9.53
C GLY A 113 17.93 -5.53 -8.00
N ILE A 114 19.05 -4.99 -7.49
CA ILE A 114 19.24 -4.78 -6.05
C ILE A 114 18.18 -3.84 -5.49
N VAL A 115 17.94 -2.70 -6.15
CA VAL A 115 16.94 -1.72 -5.66
C VAL A 115 15.54 -2.30 -5.69
N VAL A 116 15.15 -2.97 -6.77
CA VAL A 116 13.82 -3.60 -6.87
C VAL A 116 13.63 -4.64 -5.76
N ILE A 117 14.60 -5.52 -5.53
CA ILE A 117 14.53 -6.53 -4.47
C ILE A 117 14.42 -5.86 -3.09
N LEU A 118 15.24 -4.86 -2.81
CA LEU A 118 15.26 -4.16 -1.52
C LEU A 118 13.93 -3.44 -1.26
N ILE A 119 13.46 -2.66 -2.24
CA ILE A 119 12.20 -1.92 -2.10
C ILE A 119 11.01 -2.88 -2.00
N THR A 120 10.99 -3.96 -2.78
CA THR A 120 9.95 -4.99 -2.66
C THR A 120 9.94 -5.61 -1.27
N TYR A 121 11.11 -5.98 -0.74
CA TYR A 121 11.23 -6.54 0.60
C TYR A 121 10.74 -5.58 1.70
N LEU A 122 11.15 -4.31 1.64
CA LEU A 122 10.69 -3.28 2.57
C LEU A 122 9.18 -3.03 2.43
N SER A 123 8.66 -3.01 1.20
CA SER A 123 7.23 -2.84 0.93
C SER A 123 6.40 -4.01 1.45
N LEU A 124 6.89 -5.25 1.37
CA LEU A 124 6.23 -6.41 1.96
C LEU A 124 6.14 -6.30 3.49
N ILE A 125 7.22 -5.88 4.14
CA ILE A 125 7.22 -5.77 5.60
C ILE A 125 6.36 -4.59 6.05
N ILE A 126 6.65 -3.38 5.57
CA ILE A 126 6.03 -2.13 6.04
C ILE A 126 4.65 -1.92 5.41
N GLY A 127 4.50 -2.27 4.14
CA GLY A 127 3.28 -2.06 3.35
C GLY A 127 2.30 -3.24 3.37
N GLU A 128 2.65 -4.37 3.99
CA GLU A 128 1.72 -5.52 4.05
C GLU A 128 1.72 -6.20 5.43
N LEU A 129 2.86 -6.69 5.92
CA LEU A 129 2.88 -7.48 7.16
C LEU A 129 2.53 -6.64 8.40
N VAL A 130 3.14 -5.47 8.55
CA VAL A 130 2.88 -4.59 9.72
C VAL A 130 1.43 -4.09 9.74
N PRO A 131 0.85 -3.57 8.66
CA PRO A 131 -0.56 -3.18 8.62
C PRO A 131 -1.53 -4.33 8.90
N LYS A 132 -1.25 -5.53 8.40
CA LYS A 132 -2.05 -6.73 8.69
C LYS A 132 -2.01 -7.10 10.18
N GLN A 133 -0.86 -7.01 10.83
CA GLN A 133 -0.78 -7.24 12.28
C GLN A 133 -1.57 -6.20 13.09
N ILE A 134 -1.58 -4.94 12.65
CA ILE A 134 -2.39 -3.89 13.27
C ILE A 134 -3.87 -4.20 13.09
N ALA A 135 -4.29 -4.64 11.90
CA ALA A 135 -5.67 -5.02 11.62
C ALA A 135 -6.20 -6.13 12.54
N LEU A 136 -5.36 -7.11 12.88
CA LEU A 136 -5.73 -8.22 13.76
C LEU A 136 -5.95 -7.83 15.22
N ARG A 137 -5.45 -6.67 15.67
CA ARG A 137 -5.64 -6.21 17.07
C ARG A 137 -7.05 -5.72 17.37
N ASP A 138 -7.69 -5.04 16.40
CA ASP A 138 -9.06 -4.53 16.54
C ASP A 138 -9.74 -4.48 15.16
N PRO A 139 -10.02 -5.67 14.58
CA PRO A 139 -10.49 -5.76 13.19
C PRO A 139 -11.86 -5.10 13.01
N GLU A 140 -12.75 -5.14 14.01
CA GLU A 140 -14.10 -4.59 13.89
C GLU A 140 -14.08 -3.06 13.79
N ARG A 141 -13.25 -2.38 14.59
CA ARG A 141 -13.13 -0.91 14.53
C ARG A 141 -12.47 -0.45 13.23
N ILE A 142 -11.46 -1.18 12.77
CA ILE A 142 -10.76 -0.86 11.52
C ILE A 142 -11.70 -1.11 10.34
N ALA A 143 -12.39 -2.25 10.28
CA ALA A 143 -13.39 -2.54 9.26
C ALA A 143 -14.50 -1.48 9.21
N ALA A 144 -15.02 -1.05 10.37
CA ALA A 144 -16.04 0.00 10.44
C ALA A 144 -15.54 1.37 9.93
N ARG A 145 -14.26 1.72 10.16
CA ARG A 145 -13.67 2.97 9.63
C ARG A 145 -13.51 2.92 8.11
N VAL A 146 -12.98 1.84 7.59
CA VAL A 146 -12.78 1.61 6.15
C VAL A 146 -14.13 1.61 5.43
N ALA A 147 -15.10 0.87 5.93
CA ALA A 147 -16.43 0.78 5.34
C ALA A 147 -17.15 2.15 5.29
N ARG A 148 -16.97 2.99 6.31
CA ARG A 148 -17.52 4.36 6.32
C ARG A 148 -16.94 5.23 5.21
N GLN A 149 -15.67 5.07 4.86
CA GLN A 149 -15.05 5.81 3.74
C GLN A 149 -15.60 5.32 2.41
N HIS A 150 -15.70 4.02 2.24
CA HIS A 150 -16.26 3.41 1.03
C HIS A 150 -17.71 3.86 0.74
N ASP A 151 -18.55 3.90 1.76
CA ASP A 151 -19.94 4.37 1.66
C ASP A 151 -20.01 5.85 1.22
N ARG A 152 -19.14 6.70 1.78
CA ARG A 152 -19.06 8.13 1.40
C ARG A 152 -18.64 8.35 -0.05
N GLU A 153 -17.73 7.53 -0.56
CA GLU A 153 -17.26 7.61 -1.94
C GLU A 153 -18.34 7.15 -2.91
N GLN A 154 -19.07 6.07 -2.59
CA GLN A 154 -20.19 5.61 -3.41
C GLN A 154 -21.32 6.65 -3.48
N VAL A 155 -21.67 7.27 -2.34
CA VAL A 155 -22.68 8.36 -2.31
C VAL A 155 -22.21 9.55 -3.14
N ARG A 156 -20.94 9.93 -3.07
CA ARG A 156 -20.40 11.05 -3.88
C ARG A 156 -20.40 10.72 -5.37
N ALA A 157 -20.05 9.50 -5.75
CA ALA A 157 -20.06 9.07 -7.15
C ALA A 157 -21.48 8.95 -7.72
N ALA A 158 -22.49 8.69 -6.89
CA ALA A 158 -23.89 8.62 -7.30
C ALA A 158 -24.57 9.99 -7.44
N VAL A 159 -23.96 11.06 -6.89
CA VAL A 159 -24.50 12.45 -6.90
C VAL A 159 -23.76 13.32 -7.95
N ALA A 160 -22.62 12.88 -8.49
CA ALA A 160 -21.84 13.56 -9.54
C ALA A 160 -22.23 13.11 -10.94
#